data_32a2272e64f71d0289e084d0c2e617d1
#
_entry.id   32a2272e64f71d0289e084d0c2e617d1
#
_cell.length_a   1.000
_cell.length_b   1.000
_cell.length_c   1.000
_cell.angle_alpha   90.00
_cell.angle_beta   90.00
_cell.angle_gamma   90.00
#
_symmetry.space_group_name_H-M   'P 1'
#
loop_
_entity.id
_entity.type
_entity.pdbx_description
1 polymer ?
#
loop_
_entity_poly.entity_id
_entity_poly.type
_entity_poly.pdbx_seq_one_letter_code
_entity_poly.pdbx_strand_id
1 'polypeptide(L)'
;MEQVSAMKNYDIQRMLFIFLESLNFTVSFVEEDDSSVTGEIEELDLFANAESKSECMMILLEDMKEYAQDFYREFDLWSSAPNRRKHIPYVLKILSASDEKLLEAMKCQAGEI
;
A
#
# COMPACT_ATOMS: atom_id res chain seq x y z
N MET A 1 12.08 11.44 32.62
CA MET A 1 11.37 10.40 31.85
C MET A 1 9.85 10.56 31.89
N GLU A 2 9.33 11.01 32.99
CA GLU A 2 7.88 11.17 33.11
C GLU A 2 7.32 12.23 32.19
N GLN A 3 8.05 13.34 32.00
CA GLN A 3 7.56 14.33 31.04
C GLN A 3 7.50 13.76 29.66
N VAL A 4 8.48 12.90 29.33
CA VAL A 4 8.50 12.24 28.03
C VAL A 4 7.26 11.37 27.89
N SER A 5 6.93 10.60 28.90
CA SER A 5 5.71 9.78 28.88
C SER A 5 4.45 10.62 28.77
N ALA A 6 4.37 11.71 29.54
CA ALA A 6 3.17 12.53 29.56
C ALA A 6 2.84 13.14 28.21
N MET A 7 3.88 13.47 27.41
CA MET A 7 3.66 14.10 26.11
C MET A 7 3.50 13.11 24.99
N LYS A 8 3.88 11.87 25.20
CA LYS A 8 4.17 10.95 24.12
C LYS A 8 3.00 10.50 23.30
N ASN A 9 1.82 10.37 23.88
CA ASN A 9 0.70 9.87 23.10
C ASN A 9 0.41 10.74 21.88
N TYR A 10 0.36 12.06 22.10
CA TYR A 10 0.09 12.98 21.00
C TYR A 10 1.25 12.98 20.00
N ASP A 11 2.48 13.04 20.51
CA ASP A 11 3.66 13.10 19.65
C ASP A 11 3.83 11.81 18.83
N ILE A 12 3.57 10.68 19.45
CA ILE A 12 3.68 9.39 18.77
C ILE A 12 2.65 9.27 17.66
N GLN A 13 1.42 9.67 17.93
CA GLN A 13 0.36 9.63 16.92
C GLN A 13 0.71 10.54 15.74
N ARG A 14 1.24 11.70 16.05
CA ARG A 14 1.62 12.65 15.01
C ARG A 14 2.77 12.12 14.16
N MET A 15 3.77 11.52 14.80
CA MET A 15 4.89 10.93 14.07
C MET A 15 4.43 9.77 13.21
N LEU A 16 3.53 8.95 13.74
CA LEU A 16 2.99 7.83 12.97
C LEU A 16 2.22 8.33 11.76
N PHE A 17 1.41 9.36 11.94
CA PHE A 17 0.65 9.94 10.84
C PHE A 17 1.60 10.45 9.74
N ILE A 18 2.64 11.19 10.13
CA ILE A 18 3.62 11.71 9.17
C ILE A 18 4.34 10.57 8.46
N PHE A 19 4.70 9.53 9.21
CA PHE A 19 5.36 8.37 8.63
C PHE A 19 4.47 7.70 7.59
N LEU A 20 3.21 7.45 7.94
CA LEU A 20 2.30 6.78 7.01
C LEU A 20 2.04 7.63 5.78
N GLU A 21 1.96 8.95 5.95
CA GLU A 21 1.78 9.84 4.80
C GLU A 21 2.96 9.82 3.85
N SER A 22 4.15 9.53 4.37
CA SER A 22 5.36 9.50 3.55
C SER A 22 5.52 8.23 2.73
N LEU A 23 4.74 7.20 3.04
CA LEU A 23 4.86 5.92 2.33
C LEU A 23 4.22 6.02 0.95
N ASN A 24 4.92 5.49 -0.04
CA ASN A 24 4.42 5.41 -1.40
C ASN A 24 4.44 3.96 -1.87
N PHE A 25 3.61 3.68 -2.87
CA PHE A 25 3.60 2.37 -3.53
C PHE A 25 4.22 2.53 -4.90
N THR A 26 5.17 1.66 -5.21
CA THR A 26 5.81 1.66 -6.52
C THR A 26 5.00 0.79 -7.46
N VAL A 27 4.49 1.38 -8.53
CA VAL A 27 3.64 0.69 -9.49
C VAL A 27 4.38 0.59 -10.81
N SER A 28 4.51 -0.63 -11.33
CA SER A 28 5.15 -0.90 -12.61
C SER A 28 4.12 -1.50 -13.55
N PHE A 29 4.25 -1.18 -14.85
CA PHE A 29 3.35 -1.69 -15.86
C PHE A 29 4.13 -2.34 -17.00
N VAL A 30 3.59 -3.44 -17.52
CA VAL A 30 4.14 -4.12 -18.69
C VAL A 30 3.02 -4.37 -19.68
N GLU A 31 3.25 -4.04 -20.95
CA GLU A 31 2.30 -4.38 -21.98
C GLU A 31 2.58 -5.81 -22.45
N GLU A 32 1.56 -6.65 -22.40
CA GLU A 32 1.69 -8.04 -22.77
C GLU A 32 1.53 -8.24 -24.28
N ASP A 33 1.81 -9.46 -24.75
CA ASP A 33 1.73 -9.77 -26.18
C ASP A 33 0.34 -9.56 -26.77
N ASP A 34 -0.70 -9.73 -25.94
CA ASP A 34 -2.07 -9.55 -26.39
C ASP A 34 -2.56 -8.11 -26.23
N SER A 35 -1.65 -7.18 -25.99
CA SER A 35 -1.91 -5.75 -25.79
C SER A 35 -2.59 -5.42 -24.47
N SER A 36 -2.80 -6.40 -23.59
CA SER A 36 -3.26 -6.10 -22.25
C SER A 36 -2.11 -5.52 -21.43
N VAL A 37 -2.46 -4.96 -20.26
CA VAL A 37 -1.48 -4.34 -19.37
C VAL A 37 -1.47 -5.08 -18.05
N THR A 38 -0.29 -5.50 -17.63
CA THR A 38 -0.09 -6.10 -16.32
C THR A 38 0.59 -5.08 -15.43
N GLY A 39 0.01 -4.84 -14.25
CA GLY A 39 0.59 -3.92 -13.27
C GLY A 39 0.99 -4.67 -12.02
N GLU A 40 1.96 -4.09 -11.32
CA GLU A 40 2.45 -4.65 -10.08
C GLU A 40 2.60 -3.55 -9.03
N ILE A 41 2.16 -3.82 -7.79
CA ILE A 41 2.53 -3.00 -6.64
C ILE A 41 3.66 -3.73 -5.96
N GLU A 42 4.87 -3.19 -6.08
CA GLU A 42 6.08 -3.91 -5.67
C GLU A 42 6.14 -4.19 -4.18
N GLU A 43 5.75 -3.22 -3.36
CA GLU A 43 5.86 -3.36 -1.92
C GLU A 43 4.97 -4.44 -1.34
N LEU A 44 3.91 -4.81 -2.06
CA LEU A 44 2.93 -5.78 -1.56
C LEU A 44 2.88 -7.05 -2.40
N ASP A 45 3.67 -7.13 -3.46
CA ASP A 45 3.67 -8.27 -4.40
C ASP A 45 2.27 -8.52 -4.97
N LEU A 46 1.55 -7.45 -5.31
CA LEU A 46 0.23 -7.54 -5.92
C LEU A 46 0.31 -7.29 -7.41
N PHE A 47 -0.40 -8.09 -8.18
CA PHE A 47 -0.43 -8.00 -9.63
C PHE A 47 -1.87 -7.93 -10.12
N ALA A 48 -2.07 -7.24 -11.22
CA ALA A 48 -3.35 -7.21 -11.90
C ALA A 48 -3.13 -7.08 -13.40
N ASN A 49 -4.11 -7.55 -14.18
CA ASN A 49 -4.06 -7.44 -15.64
C ASN A 49 -5.38 -6.85 -16.10
N ALA A 50 -5.30 -5.92 -17.03
CA ALA A 50 -6.48 -5.24 -17.56
C ALA A 50 -6.22 -4.82 -19.00
N GLU A 51 -7.25 -4.27 -19.64
CA GLU A 51 -7.13 -3.84 -21.03
C GLU A 51 -6.39 -2.52 -21.18
N SER A 52 -6.33 -1.72 -20.09
CA SER A 52 -5.65 -0.44 -20.14
C SER A 52 -4.92 -0.19 -18.82
N LYS A 53 -3.98 0.75 -18.86
CA LYS A 53 -3.25 1.15 -17.68
C LYS A 53 -4.17 1.73 -16.61
N SER A 54 -5.10 2.57 -16.99
CA SER A 54 -5.99 3.19 -16.01
C SER A 54 -6.92 2.18 -15.36
N GLU A 55 -7.40 1.22 -16.13
CA GLU A 55 -8.23 0.16 -15.59
C GLU A 55 -7.42 -0.72 -14.64
N CYS A 56 -6.19 -1.05 -15.04
CA CYS A 56 -5.28 -1.83 -14.21
C CYS A 56 -5.02 -1.14 -12.88
N MET A 57 -4.84 0.18 -12.92
CA MET A 57 -4.60 0.97 -11.71
C MET A 57 -5.77 0.87 -10.74
N MET A 58 -6.99 0.92 -11.26
CA MET A 58 -8.18 0.81 -10.40
C MET A 58 -8.32 -0.57 -9.80
N ILE A 59 -7.99 -1.60 -10.58
CA ILE A 59 -8.00 -2.97 -10.05
C ILE A 59 -6.97 -3.13 -8.95
N LEU A 60 -5.76 -2.59 -9.17
CA LEU A 60 -4.72 -2.65 -8.14
C LEU A 60 -5.16 -1.93 -6.85
N LEU A 61 -5.84 -0.79 -7.00
CA LEU A 61 -6.35 -0.08 -5.84
C LEU A 61 -7.33 -0.95 -5.04
N GLU A 62 -8.27 -1.58 -5.73
CA GLU A 62 -9.24 -2.44 -5.06
C GLU A 62 -8.57 -3.66 -4.44
N ASP A 63 -7.62 -4.24 -5.15
CA ASP A 63 -6.91 -5.42 -4.65
C ASP A 63 -6.12 -5.11 -3.39
N MET A 64 -5.45 -3.95 -3.35
CA MET A 64 -4.69 -3.64 -2.14
C MET A 64 -5.58 -3.29 -0.95
N LYS A 65 -6.76 -2.72 -1.20
CA LYS A 65 -7.73 -2.48 -0.13
C LYS A 65 -8.23 -3.81 0.43
N GLU A 66 -8.53 -4.76 -0.46
CA GLU A 66 -8.97 -6.08 -0.06
C GLU A 66 -7.87 -6.82 0.71
N TYR A 67 -6.65 -6.73 0.21
CA TYR A 67 -5.50 -7.33 0.87
C TYR A 67 -5.34 -6.80 2.31
N ALA A 68 -5.45 -5.47 2.46
CA ALA A 68 -5.29 -4.86 3.77
C ALA A 68 -6.39 -5.28 4.74
N GLN A 69 -7.61 -5.41 4.24
CA GLN A 69 -8.72 -5.85 5.08
C GLN A 69 -8.54 -7.29 5.51
N ASP A 70 -8.08 -8.16 4.61
CA ASP A 70 -7.79 -9.54 4.94
C ASP A 70 -6.66 -9.65 5.95
N PHE A 71 -5.62 -8.84 5.77
CA PHE A 71 -4.50 -8.81 6.68
C PHE A 71 -4.96 -8.43 8.09
N TYR A 72 -5.79 -7.41 8.20
CA TYR A 72 -6.31 -6.97 9.48
C TYR A 72 -7.20 -8.03 10.12
N ARG A 73 -8.05 -8.66 9.32
CA ARG A 73 -8.98 -9.66 9.81
C ARG A 73 -8.28 -10.88 10.37
N GLU A 74 -7.17 -11.27 9.78
CA GLU A 74 -6.39 -12.44 10.20
C GLU A 74 -4.99 -12.03 10.62
N PHE A 75 -4.92 -10.99 11.44
CA PHE A 75 -3.66 -10.37 11.80
C PHE A 75 -2.65 -11.35 12.40
N ASP A 76 -3.11 -12.21 13.31
CA ASP A 76 -2.19 -13.14 13.99
C ASP A 76 -1.53 -14.08 13.01
N LEU A 77 -2.28 -14.53 12.01
CA LEU A 77 -1.75 -15.42 11.00
C LEU A 77 -0.74 -14.73 10.10
N TRP A 78 -1.12 -13.55 9.55
CA TRP A 78 -0.29 -12.88 8.56
C TRP A 78 0.92 -12.21 9.17
N SER A 79 0.79 -11.63 10.36
CA SER A 79 1.89 -10.91 10.99
C SER A 79 3.00 -11.84 11.49
N SER A 80 2.70 -13.13 11.67
CA SER A 80 3.71 -14.08 12.12
C SER A 80 4.58 -14.60 10.99
N ALA A 81 4.19 -14.36 9.73
CA ALA A 81 4.99 -14.78 8.58
C ALA A 81 6.01 -13.67 8.26
N PRO A 82 7.32 -13.99 8.25
CA PRO A 82 8.34 -12.93 8.06
C PRO A 82 8.17 -12.15 6.75
N ASN A 83 7.78 -12.82 5.67
CA ASN A 83 7.61 -12.15 4.38
C ASN A 83 6.35 -11.29 4.31
N ARG A 84 5.46 -11.40 5.30
CA ARG A 84 4.26 -10.58 5.37
C ARG A 84 4.37 -9.47 6.40
N ARG A 85 5.18 -9.70 7.45
CA ARG A 85 5.34 -8.70 8.51
C ARG A 85 5.80 -7.36 7.98
N LYS A 86 6.64 -7.37 6.96
CA LYS A 86 7.17 -6.13 6.37
C LYS A 86 6.08 -5.30 5.68
N HIS A 87 4.92 -5.89 5.43
CA HIS A 87 3.80 -5.17 4.81
C HIS A 87 3.01 -4.32 5.81
N ILE A 88 3.24 -4.52 7.13
CA ILE A 88 2.43 -3.87 8.15
C ILE A 88 2.32 -2.35 7.98
N PRO A 89 3.41 -1.60 7.74
CA PRO A 89 3.26 -0.15 7.56
C PRO A 89 2.35 0.20 6.39
N TYR A 90 2.44 -0.53 5.30
CA TYR A 90 1.61 -0.30 4.12
C TYR A 90 0.15 -0.64 4.38
N VAL A 91 -0.08 -1.73 5.11
CA VAL A 91 -1.44 -2.12 5.50
C VAL A 91 -2.08 -1.01 6.34
N LEU A 92 -1.32 -0.47 7.30
CA LEU A 92 -1.81 0.63 8.12
C LEU A 92 -2.17 1.85 7.27
N LYS A 93 -1.32 2.17 6.30
CA LYS A 93 -1.62 3.29 5.41
C LYS A 93 -2.89 3.04 4.63
N ILE A 94 -3.04 1.85 4.06
CA ILE A 94 -4.22 1.51 3.25
C ILE A 94 -5.49 1.61 4.09
N LEU A 95 -5.44 1.08 5.31
CA LEU A 95 -6.62 1.07 6.17
C LEU A 95 -7.01 2.47 6.66
N SER A 96 -6.08 3.41 6.67
CA SER A 96 -6.29 4.73 7.24
C SER A 96 -6.44 5.85 6.21
N ALA A 97 -6.24 5.56 4.93
CA ALA A 97 -6.24 6.59 3.89
C ALA A 97 -7.46 6.48 2.99
N SER A 98 -7.86 7.61 2.41
CA SER A 98 -8.92 7.62 1.40
C SER A 98 -8.40 7.07 0.08
N ASP A 99 -9.31 6.72 -0.81
CA ASP A 99 -8.94 6.26 -2.15
C ASP A 99 -8.11 7.31 -2.88
N GLU A 100 -8.48 8.59 -2.74
CA GLU A 100 -7.72 9.67 -3.35
C GLU A 100 -6.27 9.69 -2.86
N LYS A 101 -6.08 9.55 -1.56
CA LYS A 101 -4.73 9.55 -0.99
C LYS A 101 -3.95 8.32 -1.42
N LEU A 102 -4.63 7.18 -1.53
CA LEU A 102 -3.96 5.97 -1.99
C LEU A 102 -3.53 6.11 -3.44
N LEU A 103 -4.39 6.67 -4.29
CA LEU A 103 -4.02 6.90 -5.70
C LEU A 103 -2.84 7.86 -5.81
N GLU A 104 -2.81 8.91 -4.98
CA GLU A 104 -1.67 9.82 -4.97
C GLU A 104 -0.37 9.12 -4.56
N ALA A 105 -0.48 8.13 -3.68
CA ALA A 105 0.68 7.39 -3.20
C ALA A 105 1.15 6.31 -4.16
N MET A 106 0.32 5.95 -5.15
CA MET A 106 0.68 4.93 -6.14
C MET A 106 1.46 5.56 -7.27
N LYS A 107 2.79 5.49 -7.16
CA LYS A 107 3.70 6.17 -8.08
C LYS A 107 4.17 5.22 -9.16
N CYS A 108 4.06 5.65 -10.42
CA CYS A 108 4.61 4.88 -11.53
C CYS A 108 6.11 5.03 -11.56
N GLN A 109 6.81 3.97 -11.98
CA GLN A 109 8.24 4.05 -12.18
C GLN A 109 8.55 4.95 -13.36
N ALA A 110 9.68 5.63 -13.29
CA ALA A 110 10.13 6.47 -14.39
C ALA A 110 10.36 5.60 -15.63
N GLY A 111 9.91 6.08 -16.78
CA GLY A 111 10.08 5.36 -18.03
C GLY A 111 8.99 4.35 -18.33
N GLU A 112 8.04 4.15 -17.42
CA GLU A 112 6.92 3.27 -17.67
C GLU A 112 5.89 3.93 -18.58
N ILE A 113 5.06 3.12 -19.19
CA ILE A 113 4.07 3.58 -20.17
C ILE A 113 3.06 4.61 -19.65
#